data_6da274b6359d1f502dede5c1ae4e2422
#
_entry.id   6da274b6359d1f502dede5c1ae4e2422
#
_cell.length_a   1.000
_cell.length_b   1.000
_cell.length_c   1.000
_cell.angle_alpha   90.00
_cell.angle_beta   90.00
_cell.angle_gamma   90.00
#
_symmetry.space_group_name_H-M   'P 1'
#
loop_
_entity.id
_entity.type
_entity.pdbx_description
1 polymer ?
#
loop_
_entity_poly.entity_id
_entity_poly.type
_entity_poly.pdbx_seq_one_letter_code
_entity_poly.pdbx_strand_id
1 'polypeptide(L)'
;MIKSVIFVTGSLADGGAEKVMSILASGCAELGADVTLVVLRPKKIVYPVSDKVKIVQFTDDGKLATIKRIRKLHRVLKESAAEVVIPFLPIISLYTMIANVGLRKKVIMSERADPRAQFNNLPWKDKIGNFFMRKCGLFSLADRMVFQTPDAQSYYSEKIQKKSSIIPNPLDIDKLPERYDGEREKRIVAAGRFSEEKNFALLIDGFATFHESFPDYTLTIYGEGALRKDYEMQIQELGLGGSVKLPGFASNLPEEINKAAMYISTSNHEGISNSMLEALGMGIPTIVTDCPVGGSKMFVHTGYNGVLIQMENKNDLVSAMTLIATNSKYVKHISNNAIKIREQLAAPNICQKWLQLL
;
A
#
# COMPACT_ATOMS: atom_id res chain seq x y z
N MET A 1 -21.83 -10.82 -21.37
CA MET A 1 -22.41 -9.71 -20.58
C MET A 1 -21.26 -8.83 -20.09
N ILE A 2 -21.39 -7.52 -20.23
CA ILE A 2 -20.42 -6.55 -19.66
C ILE A 2 -20.53 -6.66 -18.13
N LYS A 3 -19.40 -6.89 -17.47
CA LYS A 3 -19.34 -6.93 -16.00
C LYS A 3 -19.45 -5.50 -15.46
N SER A 4 -20.32 -5.30 -14.48
CA SER A 4 -20.54 -4.00 -13.85
C SER A 4 -20.21 -4.07 -12.36
N VAL A 5 -19.46 -3.09 -11.82
CA VAL A 5 -18.97 -3.08 -10.45
C VAL A 5 -18.94 -1.69 -9.85
N ILE A 6 -19.26 -1.60 -8.56
CA ILE A 6 -19.10 -0.37 -7.79
C ILE A 6 -17.92 -0.53 -6.84
N PHE A 7 -16.89 0.27 -7.00
CA PHE A 7 -15.83 0.42 -5.99
C PHE A 7 -16.20 1.54 -5.01
N VAL A 8 -15.88 1.35 -3.72
CA VAL A 8 -16.14 2.37 -2.68
C VAL A 8 -14.87 2.63 -1.87
N THR A 9 -14.45 3.88 -1.84
CA THR A 9 -13.27 4.33 -1.08
C THR A 9 -13.59 5.56 -0.22
N GLY A 10 -12.73 5.81 0.78
CA GLY A 10 -12.83 7.00 1.62
C GLY A 10 -12.41 8.27 0.90
N SER A 11 -11.31 8.21 0.17
CA SER A 11 -10.72 9.30 -0.62
C SER A 11 -9.83 8.73 -1.72
N LEU A 12 -9.28 9.59 -2.57
CA LEU A 12 -8.20 9.29 -3.52
C LEU A 12 -7.04 10.29 -3.33
N ALA A 13 -6.85 10.77 -2.10
CA ALA A 13 -5.91 11.84 -1.80
C ALA A 13 -4.52 11.34 -1.38
N ASP A 14 -4.50 10.43 -0.44
CA ASP A 14 -3.27 9.97 0.23
C ASP A 14 -3.45 8.55 0.76
N GLY A 15 -2.42 7.73 0.63
CA GLY A 15 -2.41 6.35 1.15
C GLY A 15 -2.32 5.26 0.09
N GLY A 16 -1.79 4.11 0.53
CA GLY A 16 -1.55 2.98 -0.37
C GLY A 16 -2.82 2.29 -0.86
N ALA A 17 -3.86 2.23 -0.02
CA ALA A 17 -5.15 1.62 -0.40
C ALA A 17 -5.87 2.45 -1.46
N GLU A 18 -5.79 3.78 -1.38
CA GLU A 18 -6.35 4.73 -2.35
C GLU A 18 -5.65 4.62 -3.71
N LYS A 19 -4.32 4.49 -3.71
CA LYS A 19 -3.53 4.25 -4.93
C LYS A 19 -3.95 2.95 -5.60
N VAL A 20 -4.06 1.86 -4.84
CA VAL A 20 -4.53 0.57 -5.35
C VAL A 20 -5.95 0.66 -5.90
N MET A 21 -6.85 1.37 -5.22
CA MET A 21 -8.22 1.56 -5.68
C MET A 21 -8.29 2.29 -7.02
N SER A 22 -7.46 3.35 -7.21
CA SER A 22 -7.35 4.08 -8.47
C SER A 22 -6.88 3.15 -9.61
N ILE A 23 -5.85 2.36 -9.38
CA ILE A 23 -5.30 1.42 -10.38
C ILE A 23 -6.34 0.34 -10.72
N LEU A 24 -7.01 -0.25 -9.73
CA LEU A 24 -8.02 -1.29 -9.95
C LEU A 24 -9.24 -0.76 -10.70
N ALA A 25 -9.77 0.40 -10.30
CA ALA A 25 -10.92 0.99 -10.98
C ALA A 25 -10.59 1.27 -12.45
N SER A 26 -9.44 1.90 -12.71
CA SER A 26 -8.97 2.20 -14.07
C SER A 26 -8.75 0.91 -14.88
N GLY A 27 -7.97 -0.03 -14.34
CA GLY A 27 -7.62 -1.26 -15.05
C GLY A 27 -8.83 -2.14 -15.35
N CYS A 28 -9.82 -2.22 -14.43
CA CYS A 28 -11.07 -2.94 -14.70
C CYS A 28 -11.89 -2.27 -15.82
N ALA A 29 -11.94 -0.94 -15.85
CA ALA A 29 -12.61 -0.20 -16.89
C ALA A 29 -11.92 -0.34 -18.27
N GLU A 30 -10.59 -0.34 -18.30
CA GLU A 30 -9.81 -0.60 -19.51
C GLU A 30 -10.03 -2.03 -20.05
N LEU A 31 -10.27 -3.00 -19.18
CA LEU A 31 -10.64 -4.37 -19.53
C LEU A 31 -12.13 -4.52 -19.94
N GLY A 32 -12.86 -3.41 -20.07
CA GLY A 32 -14.24 -3.40 -20.58
C GLY A 32 -15.33 -3.59 -19.52
N ALA A 33 -15.01 -3.48 -18.23
CA ALA A 33 -16.03 -3.47 -17.19
C ALA A 33 -16.71 -2.09 -17.10
N ASP A 34 -18.00 -2.05 -16.77
CA ASP A 34 -18.69 -0.82 -16.39
C ASP A 34 -18.38 -0.51 -14.91
N VAL A 35 -17.54 0.49 -14.69
CA VAL A 35 -17.00 0.80 -13.37
C VAL A 35 -17.54 2.12 -12.83
N THR A 36 -18.19 2.06 -11.67
CA THR A 36 -18.51 3.23 -10.86
C THR A 36 -17.61 3.29 -9.63
N LEU A 37 -16.89 4.39 -9.42
CA LEU A 37 -16.07 4.62 -8.23
C LEU A 37 -16.71 5.67 -7.33
N VAL A 38 -17.16 5.25 -6.16
CA VAL A 38 -17.75 6.14 -5.13
C VAL A 38 -16.69 6.60 -4.15
N VAL A 39 -16.47 7.91 -4.06
CA VAL A 39 -15.52 8.56 -3.15
C VAL A 39 -16.30 9.28 -2.06
N LEU A 40 -16.19 8.80 -0.82
CA LEU A 40 -17.05 9.24 0.28
C LEU A 40 -16.69 10.60 0.89
N ARG A 41 -15.47 11.12 0.68
CA ARG A 41 -14.97 12.35 1.30
C ARG A 41 -14.63 13.40 0.25
N PRO A 42 -14.89 14.70 0.54
CA PRO A 42 -14.59 15.81 -0.38
C PRO A 42 -13.12 16.22 -0.33
N LYS A 43 -12.21 15.28 -0.56
CA LYS A 43 -10.77 15.57 -0.68
C LYS A 43 -10.38 15.71 -2.14
N LYS A 44 -9.33 16.51 -2.42
CA LYS A 44 -8.73 16.59 -3.76
C LYS A 44 -8.29 15.19 -4.20
N ILE A 45 -8.59 14.83 -5.44
CA ILE A 45 -8.12 13.60 -6.05
C ILE A 45 -6.65 13.79 -6.42
N VAL A 46 -5.77 12.99 -5.81
CA VAL A 46 -4.32 12.97 -6.10
C VAL A 46 -4.00 11.79 -7.00
N TYR A 47 -4.68 10.64 -6.81
CA TYR A 47 -4.53 9.47 -7.67
C TYR A 47 -5.60 9.51 -8.77
N PRO A 48 -5.22 9.90 -10.03
CA PRO A 48 -6.17 9.97 -11.13
C PRO A 48 -6.64 8.57 -11.53
N VAL A 49 -7.84 8.51 -12.07
CA VAL A 49 -8.42 7.30 -12.65
C VAL A 49 -8.71 7.53 -14.14
N SER A 50 -8.84 6.45 -14.90
CA SER A 50 -9.22 6.48 -16.32
C SER A 50 -10.54 7.25 -16.52
N ASP A 51 -10.69 7.93 -17.63
CA ASP A 51 -11.91 8.63 -18.07
C ASP A 51 -13.09 7.68 -18.33
N LYS A 52 -12.81 6.38 -18.51
CA LYS A 52 -13.83 5.32 -18.60
C LYS A 52 -14.50 5.00 -17.25
N VAL A 53 -13.96 5.50 -16.12
CA VAL A 53 -14.51 5.27 -14.78
C VAL A 53 -15.51 6.36 -14.43
N LYS A 54 -16.73 5.98 -14.10
CA LYS A 54 -17.73 6.91 -13.56
C LYS A 54 -17.40 7.24 -12.10
N ILE A 55 -16.95 8.48 -11.84
CA ILE A 55 -16.65 8.94 -10.46
C ILE A 55 -17.92 9.57 -9.86
N VAL A 56 -18.26 9.15 -8.63
CA VAL A 56 -19.29 9.75 -7.79
C VAL A 56 -18.66 10.20 -6.48
N GLN A 57 -18.25 11.47 -6.40
CA GLN A 57 -17.64 12.03 -5.19
C GLN A 57 -18.68 12.76 -4.34
N PHE A 58 -18.72 12.45 -3.05
CA PHE A 58 -19.61 13.11 -2.10
C PHE A 58 -18.93 14.37 -1.50
N THR A 59 -19.72 15.41 -1.37
CA THR A 59 -19.29 16.71 -0.87
C THR A 59 -19.67 16.97 0.60
N ASP A 60 -20.30 16.00 1.26
CA ASP A 60 -20.80 16.17 2.63
C ASP A 60 -19.65 16.33 3.63
N ASP A 61 -19.79 17.31 4.51
CA ASP A 61 -18.88 17.56 5.62
C ASP A 61 -19.66 17.86 6.91
N GLY A 62 -18.95 18.00 8.05
CA GLY A 62 -19.50 18.32 9.36
C GLY A 62 -20.08 17.12 10.13
N LYS A 63 -20.80 17.42 11.22
CA LYS A 63 -21.19 16.43 12.25
C LYS A 63 -22.07 15.28 11.71
N LEU A 64 -22.97 15.55 10.79
CA LEU A 64 -23.90 14.56 10.22
C LEU A 64 -23.41 13.96 8.88
N ALA A 65 -22.20 14.29 8.45
CA ALA A 65 -21.68 13.84 7.16
C ALA A 65 -21.70 12.32 6.98
N THR A 66 -21.39 11.55 8.03
CA THR A 66 -21.40 10.07 7.96
C THR A 66 -22.78 9.53 7.60
N ILE A 67 -23.83 10.00 8.25
CA ILE A 67 -25.23 9.56 7.99
C ILE A 67 -25.65 9.97 6.58
N LYS A 68 -25.34 11.20 6.16
CA LYS A 68 -25.63 11.69 4.82
C LYS A 68 -24.92 10.85 3.75
N ARG A 69 -23.63 10.53 3.97
CA ARG A 69 -22.83 9.68 3.06
C ARG A 69 -23.41 8.27 2.93
N ILE A 70 -23.82 7.65 4.05
CA ILE A 70 -24.43 6.31 4.02
C ILE A 70 -25.76 6.36 3.24
N ARG A 71 -26.62 7.37 3.45
CA ARG A 71 -27.87 7.53 2.70
C ARG A 71 -27.63 7.78 1.21
N LYS A 72 -26.64 8.59 0.85
CA LYS A 72 -26.26 8.83 -0.55
C LYS A 72 -25.68 7.56 -1.18
N LEU A 73 -24.85 6.82 -0.45
CA LEU A 73 -24.33 5.54 -0.91
C LEU A 73 -25.46 4.55 -1.16
N HIS A 74 -26.42 4.43 -0.23
CA HIS A 74 -27.62 3.61 -0.44
C HIS A 74 -28.34 3.96 -1.75
N ARG A 75 -28.53 5.26 -2.04
CA ARG A 75 -29.17 5.72 -3.28
C ARG A 75 -28.35 5.31 -4.51
N VAL A 76 -27.03 5.55 -4.51
CA VAL A 76 -26.15 5.14 -5.61
C VAL A 76 -26.21 3.64 -5.84
N LEU A 77 -26.15 2.83 -4.77
CA LEU A 77 -26.27 1.38 -4.86
C LEU A 77 -27.63 0.95 -5.43
N LYS A 78 -28.71 1.59 -4.99
CA LYS A 78 -30.07 1.28 -5.45
C LYS A 78 -30.28 1.59 -6.93
N GLU A 79 -29.77 2.73 -7.39
CA GLU A 79 -29.95 3.21 -8.77
C GLU A 79 -29.00 2.52 -9.77
N SER A 80 -27.92 1.91 -9.30
CA SER A 80 -26.96 1.23 -10.16
C SER A 80 -27.42 -0.16 -10.58
N ALA A 81 -27.21 -0.51 -11.85
CA ALA A 81 -27.40 -1.87 -12.36
C ALA A 81 -26.33 -2.87 -11.88
N ALA A 82 -25.19 -2.39 -11.33
CA ALA A 82 -24.13 -3.26 -10.84
C ALA A 82 -24.63 -4.15 -9.69
N GLU A 83 -24.35 -5.44 -9.77
CA GLU A 83 -24.73 -6.42 -8.73
C GLU A 83 -23.68 -6.52 -7.62
N VAL A 84 -22.46 -6.11 -7.89
CA VAL A 84 -21.32 -6.26 -6.98
C VAL A 84 -20.80 -4.91 -6.51
N VAL A 85 -20.52 -4.82 -5.19
CA VAL A 85 -19.90 -3.65 -4.58
C VAL A 85 -18.62 -4.06 -3.82
N ILE A 86 -17.54 -3.31 -4.02
CA ILE A 86 -16.20 -3.60 -3.48
C ILE A 86 -15.71 -2.42 -2.64
N PRO A 87 -15.92 -2.44 -1.32
CA PRO A 87 -15.33 -1.47 -0.41
C PRO A 87 -13.91 -1.85 0.01
N PHE A 88 -13.03 -0.86 0.17
CA PHE A 88 -11.73 -1.03 0.80
C PHE A 88 -11.72 -0.40 2.19
N LEU A 89 -10.99 -1.00 3.12
CA LEU A 89 -10.84 -0.62 4.53
C LEU A 89 -12.07 -0.94 5.41
N PRO A 90 -11.85 -1.29 6.69
CA PRO A 90 -12.92 -1.74 7.59
C PRO A 90 -14.07 -0.75 7.75
N ILE A 91 -13.77 0.55 7.94
CA ILE A 91 -14.83 1.56 8.15
C ILE A 91 -15.67 1.78 6.88
N ILE A 92 -15.05 1.71 5.70
CA ILE A 92 -15.77 1.85 4.42
C ILE A 92 -16.62 0.61 4.17
N SER A 93 -16.11 -0.57 4.52
CA SER A 93 -16.87 -1.82 4.48
C SER A 93 -18.10 -1.75 5.38
N LEU A 94 -17.96 -1.24 6.61
CA LEU A 94 -19.08 -1.04 7.52
C LEU A 94 -20.16 -0.11 6.91
N TYR A 95 -19.74 1.05 6.37
CA TYR A 95 -20.69 1.98 5.74
C TYR A 95 -21.39 1.36 4.53
N THR A 96 -20.65 0.56 3.74
CA THR A 96 -21.21 -0.13 2.57
C THR A 96 -22.22 -1.20 3.00
N MET A 97 -21.93 -1.97 4.07
CA MET A 97 -22.88 -2.95 4.60
C MET A 97 -24.18 -2.28 5.06
N ILE A 98 -24.10 -1.17 5.81
CA ILE A 98 -25.28 -0.41 6.24
C ILE A 98 -26.05 0.12 5.01
N ALA A 99 -25.34 0.68 4.04
CA ALA A 99 -25.96 1.20 2.81
C ALA A 99 -26.59 0.11 1.94
N ASN A 100 -26.11 -1.13 2.03
CA ASN A 100 -26.64 -2.27 1.24
C ASN A 100 -27.87 -2.94 1.87
N VAL A 101 -28.27 -2.54 3.08
CA VAL A 101 -29.48 -3.11 3.73
C VAL A 101 -30.70 -2.95 2.82
N GLY A 102 -31.38 -4.08 2.53
CA GLY A 102 -32.54 -4.15 1.65
C GLY A 102 -32.25 -4.20 0.14
N LEU A 103 -31.00 -3.98 -0.30
CA LEU A 103 -30.66 -3.98 -1.74
C LEU A 103 -30.12 -5.33 -2.24
N ARG A 104 -29.58 -6.18 -1.36
CA ARG A 104 -29.05 -7.53 -1.68
C ARG A 104 -27.94 -7.56 -2.72
N LYS A 105 -27.17 -6.47 -2.90
CA LYS A 105 -25.98 -6.50 -3.74
C LYS A 105 -24.90 -7.38 -3.11
N LYS A 106 -24.16 -8.12 -3.91
CA LYS A 106 -23.02 -8.90 -3.46
C LYS A 106 -21.89 -7.98 -2.98
N VAL A 107 -21.35 -8.25 -1.81
CA VAL A 107 -20.27 -7.45 -1.21
C VAL A 107 -18.98 -8.26 -1.20
N ILE A 108 -17.96 -7.78 -1.92
CA ILE A 108 -16.61 -8.32 -1.89
C ILE A 108 -15.74 -7.39 -1.07
N MET A 109 -15.36 -7.78 0.14
CA MET A 109 -14.54 -6.95 1.02
C MET A 109 -13.07 -7.26 0.89
N SER A 110 -12.21 -6.27 1.09
CA SER A 110 -10.77 -6.45 1.04
C SER A 110 -10.09 -6.02 2.33
N GLU A 111 -9.29 -6.92 2.91
CA GLU A 111 -8.38 -6.59 4.00
C GLU A 111 -7.03 -6.16 3.41
N ARG A 112 -6.58 -4.96 3.80
CA ARG A 112 -5.39 -4.30 3.21
C ARG A 112 -4.30 -3.96 4.22
N ALA A 113 -4.44 -4.43 5.46
CA ALA A 113 -3.50 -4.18 6.54
C ALA A 113 -3.31 -5.44 7.38
N ASP A 114 -2.37 -5.40 8.32
CA ASP A 114 -2.24 -6.47 9.32
C ASP A 114 -3.46 -6.49 10.25
N PRO A 115 -4.27 -7.56 10.23
CA PRO A 115 -5.44 -7.65 11.11
C PRO A 115 -5.08 -7.77 12.60
N ARG A 116 -3.83 -8.10 12.94
CA ARG A 116 -3.32 -8.23 14.31
C ARG A 116 -2.78 -6.92 14.86
N ALA A 117 -2.39 -5.98 14.01
CA ALA A 117 -1.78 -4.74 14.45
C ALA A 117 -2.71 -3.96 15.38
N GLN A 118 -2.19 -3.55 16.52
CA GLN A 118 -2.91 -2.67 17.44
C GLN A 118 -2.75 -1.23 16.96
N PHE A 119 -3.76 -0.72 16.29
CA PHE A 119 -3.76 0.64 15.75
C PHE A 119 -4.18 1.65 16.83
N ASN A 120 -3.33 1.87 17.83
CA ASN A 120 -3.63 2.78 18.96
C ASN A 120 -3.84 4.22 18.49
N ASN A 121 -3.15 4.64 17.44
CA ASN A 121 -3.18 6.01 16.91
C ASN A 121 -4.17 6.22 15.75
N LEU A 122 -5.06 5.25 15.48
CA LEU A 122 -6.10 5.43 14.47
C LEU A 122 -7.15 6.46 14.90
N PRO A 123 -7.69 7.23 13.94
CA PRO A 123 -8.88 8.03 14.16
C PRO A 123 -10.02 7.18 14.75
N TRP A 124 -10.82 7.76 15.64
CA TRP A 124 -11.88 7.02 16.35
C TRP A 124 -12.87 6.29 15.43
N LYS A 125 -13.16 6.85 14.25
CA LYS A 125 -14.02 6.21 13.24
C LYS A 125 -13.41 4.91 12.70
N ASP A 126 -12.10 4.89 12.49
CA ASP A 126 -11.41 3.71 12.01
C ASP A 126 -11.32 2.64 13.12
N LYS A 127 -11.20 3.07 14.40
CA LYS A 127 -11.33 2.16 15.56
C LYS A 127 -12.72 1.50 15.60
N ILE A 128 -13.80 2.27 15.34
CA ILE A 128 -15.16 1.72 15.24
C ILE A 128 -15.26 0.71 14.10
N GLY A 129 -14.76 1.06 12.90
CA GLY A 129 -14.75 0.16 11.76
C GLY A 129 -14.04 -1.16 12.09
N ASN A 130 -12.83 -1.08 12.66
CA ASN A 130 -12.07 -2.26 13.07
C ASN A 130 -12.80 -3.09 14.12
N PHE A 131 -13.42 -2.46 15.11
CA PHE A 131 -14.19 -3.15 16.14
C PHE A 131 -15.34 -3.96 15.53
N PHE A 132 -16.22 -3.33 14.78
CA PHE A 132 -17.37 -4.04 14.20
C PHE A 132 -16.95 -5.07 13.15
N MET A 133 -16.07 -4.71 12.23
CA MET A 133 -15.70 -5.61 11.14
C MET A 133 -14.87 -6.79 11.61
N ARG A 134 -13.92 -6.59 12.52
CA ARG A 134 -13.01 -7.64 13.00
C ARG A 134 -13.48 -8.29 14.29
N LYS A 135 -13.71 -7.52 15.38
CA LYS A 135 -14.08 -8.06 16.70
C LYS A 135 -15.50 -8.62 16.73
N CYS A 136 -16.48 -7.90 16.15
CA CYS A 136 -17.85 -8.41 16.01
C CYS A 136 -18.05 -9.34 14.81
N GLY A 137 -17.01 -9.59 14.02
CA GLY A 137 -17.01 -10.58 12.97
C GLY A 137 -17.87 -10.22 11.74
N LEU A 138 -18.17 -8.93 11.49
CA LEU A 138 -19.00 -8.52 10.35
C LEU A 138 -18.38 -8.83 8.98
N PHE A 139 -17.05 -9.06 8.90
CA PHE A 139 -16.44 -9.60 7.69
C PHE A 139 -17.02 -10.96 7.27
N SER A 140 -17.60 -11.72 8.22
CA SER A 140 -18.28 -12.98 7.89
C SER A 140 -19.55 -12.81 7.05
N LEU A 141 -20.11 -11.60 6.98
CA LEU A 141 -21.29 -11.27 6.17
C LEU A 141 -20.96 -10.91 4.71
N ALA A 142 -19.68 -10.71 4.38
CA ALA A 142 -19.27 -10.54 2.99
C ALA A 142 -19.58 -11.78 2.16
N ASP A 143 -19.96 -11.61 0.89
CA ASP A 143 -20.12 -12.74 -0.04
C ASP A 143 -18.75 -13.35 -0.38
N ARG A 144 -17.73 -12.51 -0.55
CA ARG A 144 -16.33 -12.91 -0.72
C ARG A 144 -15.39 -11.98 0.04
N MET A 145 -14.20 -12.51 0.37
CA MET A 145 -13.11 -11.74 0.96
C MET A 145 -11.89 -11.77 0.05
N VAL A 146 -11.15 -10.68 -0.01
CA VAL A 146 -9.85 -10.62 -0.68
C VAL A 146 -8.79 -10.22 0.33
N PHE A 147 -7.78 -11.07 0.45
CA PHE A 147 -6.59 -10.81 1.25
C PHE A 147 -5.40 -10.50 0.35
N GLN A 148 -4.43 -9.78 0.86
CA GLN A 148 -3.19 -9.49 0.14
C GLN A 148 -2.20 -10.66 0.23
N THR A 149 -2.20 -11.37 1.37
CA THR A 149 -1.22 -12.40 1.70
C THR A 149 -1.89 -13.63 2.32
N PRO A 150 -1.27 -14.83 2.23
CA PRO A 150 -1.73 -16.02 2.96
C PRO A 150 -1.75 -15.82 4.48
N ASP A 151 -0.78 -15.09 5.05
CA ASP A 151 -0.70 -14.84 6.48
C ASP A 151 -1.88 -13.99 6.96
N ALA A 152 -2.29 -12.98 6.19
CA ALA A 152 -3.50 -12.20 6.49
C ALA A 152 -4.77 -13.06 6.41
N GLN A 153 -4.87 -13.96 5.43
CA GLN A 153 -5.99 -14.90 5.29
C GLN A 153 -6.07 -15.85 6.49
N SER A 154 -4.94 -16.39 6.93
CA SER A 154 -4.86 -17.38 8.02
C SER A 154 -5.33 -16.84 9.38
N TYR A 155 -5.35 -15.53 9.56
CA TYR A 155 -5.88 -14.89 10.77
C TYR A 155 -7.39 -15.08 10.94
N TYR A 156 -8.12 -15.30 9.85
CA TYR A 156 -9.57 -15.40 9.86
C TYR A 156 -10.05 -16.84 9.96
N SER A 157 -11.30 -17.03 10.39
CA SER A 157 -11.92 -18.36 10.53
C SER A 157 -11.97 -19.09 9.19
N GLU A 158 -11.98 -20.44 9.23
CA GLU A 158 -12.11 -21.28 8.03
C GLU A 158 -13.32 -20.90 7.16
N LYS A 159 -14.43 -20.48 7.78
CA LYS A 159 -15.63 -20.00 7.05
C LYS A 159 -15.31 -18.81 6.16
N ILE A 160 -14.47 -17.88 6.61
CA ILE A 160 -14.03 -16.73 5.83
C ILE A 160 -12.99 -17.15 4.80
N GLN A 161 -12.04 -18.01 5.19
CA GLN A 161 -10.99 -18.49 4.29
C GLN A 161 -11.57 -19.23 3.08
N LYS A 162 -12.59 -20.09 3.27
CA LYS A 162 -13.26 -20.86 2.20
C LYS A 162 -13.92 -19.98 1.13
N LYS A 163 -14.30 -18.75 1.47
CA LYS A 163 -14.90 -17.78 0.53
C LYS A 163 -13.98 -16.62 0.18
N SER A 164 -12.68 -16.79 0.34
CA SER A 164 -11.70 -15.76 0.08
C SER A 164 -10.73 -16.11 -1.04
N SER A 165 -10.08 -15.07 -1.55
CA SER A 165 -9.01 -15.17 -2.55
C SER A 165 -7.83 -14.33 -2.10
N ILE A 166 -6.61 -14.72 -2.49
CA ILE A 166 -5.41 -13.94 -2.28
C ILE A 166 -5.12 -13.19 -3.57
N ILE A 167 -5.25 -11.87 -3.53
CA ILE A 167 -4.97 -10.99 -4.67
C ILE A 167 -4.06 -9.85 -4.19
N PRO A 168 -2.80 -9.83 -4.64
CA PRO A 168 -1.84 -8.79 -4.27
C PRO A 168 -2.20 -7.42 -4.87
N ASN A 169 -1.39 -6.41 -4.54
CA ASN A 169 -1.53 -5.09 -5.13
C ASN A 169 -1.13 -5.11 -6.61
N PRO A 170 -1.88 -4.42 -7.48
CA PRO A 170 -1.46 -4.19 -8.86
C PRO A 170 -0.28 -3.21 -8.90
N LEU A 171 0.60 -3.42 -9.88
CA LEU A 171 1.64 -2.49 -10.26
C LEU A 171 1.23 -1.81 -11.57
N ASP A 172 1.15 -0.47 -11.55
CA ASP A 172 0.89 0.34 -12.75
C ASP A 172 2.21 0.49 -13.52
N ILE A 173 2.50 -0.52 -14.35
CA ILE A 173 3.79 -0.61 -15.06
C ILE A 173 3.97 0.49 -16.10
N ASP A 174 2.89 1.05 -16.64
CA ASP A 174 2.93 2.10 -17.64
C ASP A 174 3.33 3.46 -17.03
N LYS A 175 3.14 3.62 -15.72
CA LYS A 175 3.56 4.79 -14.95
C LYS A 175 4.88 4.61 -14.20
N LEU A 176 5.50 3.42 -14.29
CA LEU A 176 6.82 3.23 -13.72
C LEU A 176 7.89 3.66 -14.73
N PRO A 177 8.89 4.44 -14.30
CA PRO A 177 10.07 4.68 -15.11
C PRO A 177 10.69 3.37 -15.58
N GLU A 178 11.34 3.43 -16.75
CA GLU A 178 12.19 2.35 -17.18
C GLU A 178 13.33 2.14 -16.18
N ARG A 179 13.82 0.93 -16.12
CA ARG A 179 14.95 0.60 -15.24
C ARG A 179 16.12 1.51 -15.58
N TYR A 180 16.70 2.11 -14.55
CA TYR A 180 17.93 2.89 -14.71
C TYR A 180 19.14 1.95 -14.77
N ASP A 181 19.85 1.94 -15.90
CA ASP A 181 21.02 1.09 -16.15
C ASP A 181 22.36 1.84 -16.00
N GLY A 182 22.33 3.13 -15.67
CA GLY A 182 23.52 3.95 -15.40
C GLY A 182 24.10 3.73 -13.99
N GLU A 183 25.14 4.50 -13.66
CA GLU A 183 25.69 4.56 -12.30
C GLU A 183 24.66 5.18 -11.35
N ARG A 184 24.26 4.43 -10.32
CA ARG A 184 23.27 4.88 -9.35
C ARG A 184 23.86 5.92 -8.40
N GLU A 185 23.03 6.91 -8.06
CA GLU A 185 23.37 7.91 -7.04
C GLU A 185 23.61 7.22 -5.69
N LYS A 186 24.64 7.64 -4.95
CA LYS A 186 24.89 7.16 -3.58
C LYS A 186 23.82 7.69 -2.61
N ARG A 187 22.58 7.38 -2.92
CA ARG A 187 21.39 7.79 -2.20
C ARG A 187 20.55 6.58 -1.82
N ILE A 188 20.29 6.48 -0.52
CA ILE A 188 19.34 5.52 0.06
C ILE A 188 17.99 6.20 0.13
N VAL A 189 16.92 5.50 -0.23
CA VAL A 189 15.57 6.04 -0.21
C VAL A 189 14.63 5.15 0.57
N ALA A 190 13.68 5.79 1.26
CA ALA A 190 12.54 5.14 1.90
C ALA A 190 11.29 5.98 1.67
N ALA A 191 10.11 5.34 1.75
CA ALA A 191 8.86 6.07 1.60
C ALA A 191 7.74 5.45 2.44
N GLY A 192 6.96 6.32 3.11
CA GLY A 192 5.81 5.90 3.91
C GLY A 192 5.33 6.97 4.87
N ARG A 193 4.24 6.67 5.57
CA ARG A 193 3.74 7.54 6.64
C ARG A 193 4.74 7.58 7.79
N PHE A 194 4.97 8.74 8.38
CA PHE A 194 5.81 8.89 9.58
C PHE A 194 5.03 8.44 10.81
N SER A 195 5.06 7.15 11.08
CA SER A 195 4.32 6.43 12.11
C SER A 195 5.14 5.27 12.68
N GLU A 196 4.79 4.78 13.87
CA GLU A 196 5.47 3.67 14.55
C GLU A 196 5.55 2.40 13.68
N GLU A 197 4.51 2.15 12.88
CA GLU A 197 4.46 0.98 12.00
C GLU A 197 5.54 0.96 10.92
N LYS A 198 6.03 2.14 10.47
CA LYS A 198 7.08 2.27 9.45
C LYS A 198 8.50 2.23 10.03
N ASN A 199 8.63 2.50 11.31
CA ASN A 199 9.88 2.40 12.08
C ASN A 199 11.09 3.05 11.38
N PHE A 200 10.93 4.28 10.87
CA PHE A 200 12.05 5.01 10.28
C PHE A 200 13.13 5.40 11.30
N ALA A 201 12.82 5.33 12.61
CA ALA A 201 13.84 5.48 13.65
C ALA A 201 14.96 4.44 13.51
N LEU A 202 14.60 3.16 13.27
CA LEU A 202 15.57 2.10 13.01
C LEU A 202 16.40 2.40 11.73
N LEU A 203 15.78 2.94 10.70
CA LEU A 203 16.47 3.30 9.46
C LEU A 203 17.49 4.43 9.69
N ILE A 204 17.10 5.47 10.42
CA ILE A 204 17.97 6.60 10.76
C ILE A 204 19.15 6.13 11.60
N ASP A 205 18.93 5.30 12.64
CA ASP A 205 19.98 4.72 13.48
C ASP A 205 20.92 3.80 12.69
N GLY A 206 20.37 2.95 11.83
CA GLY A 206 21.17 2.08 10.98
C GLY A 206 21.99 2.88 9.97
N PHE A 207 21.41 3.92 9.40
CA PHE A 207 22.10 4.81 8.48
C PHE A 207 23.23 5.56 9.16
N ALA A 208 23.08 6.01 10.42
CA ALA A 208 24.16 6.64 11.18
C ALA A 208 25.41 5.75 11.23
N THR A 209 25.23 4.49 11.62
CA THR A 209 26.33 3.52 11.69
C THR A 209 26.92 3.21 10.30
N PHE A 210 26.09 3.06 9.27
CA PHE A 210 26.54 2.85 7.90
C PHE A 210 27.34 4.05 7.37
N HIS A 211 26.88 5.26 7.65
CA HIS A 211 27.46 6.52 7.15
C HIS A 211 28.88 6.78 7.67
N GLU A 212 29.25 6.26 8.86
CA GLU A 212 30.63 6.32 9.37
C GLU A 212 31.63 5.69 8.39
N SER A 213 31.23 4.58 7.72
CA SER A 213 32.10 3.89 6.76
C SER A 213 31.86 4.34 5.30
N PHE A 214 30.70 4.94 5.01
CA PHE A 214 30.29 5.38 3.68
C PHE A 214 29.78 6.82 3.71
N PRO A 215 30.62 7.82 3.99
CA PRO A 215 30.24 9.22 4.24
C PRO A 215 29.69 9.96 3.00
N ASP A 216 29.85 9.40 1.81
CA ASP A 216 29.33 9.93 0.56
C ASP A 216 27.89 9.48 0.26
N TYR A 217 27.31 8.58 1.06
CA TYR A 217 25.90 8.23 0.94
C TYR A 217 25.01 9.23 1.67
N THR A 218 23.82 9.45 1.10
CA THR A 218 22.74 10.22 1.71
C THR A 218 21.49 9.36 1.90
N LEU A 219 20.64 9.75 2.85
CA LEU A 219 19.35 9.13 3.09
C LEU A 219 18.22 10.13 2.81
N THR A 220 17.22 9.72 2.02
CA THR A 220 16.01 10.52 1.78
C THR A 220 14.77 9.70 2.14
N ILE A 221 13.97 10.20 3.09
CA ILE A 221 12.73 9.54 3.53
C ILE A 221 11.55 10.38 3.08
N TYR A 222 10.79 9.88 2.12
CA TYR A 222 9.59 10.54 1.59
C TYR A 222 8.36 10.19 2.41
N GLY A 223 7.63 11.19 2.86
CA GLY A 223 6.40 11.01 3.62
C GLY A 223 6.14 12.11 4.63
N GLU A 224 5.01 11.99 5.31
CA GLU A 224 4.57 12.85 6.37
C GLU A 224 3.89 12.03 7.48
N GLY A 225 3.77 12.59 8.68
CA GLY A 225 3.06 11.95 9.77
C GLY A 225 3.40 12.48 11.15
N ALA A 226 2.82 11.85 12.16
CA ALA A 226 2.91 12.31 13.54
C ALA A 226 4.35 12.33 14.11
N LEU A 227 5.21 11.40 13.63
CA LEU A 227 6.58 11.27 14.12
C LEU A 227 7.62 12.13 13.38
N ARG A 228 7.17 13.10 12.54
CA ARG A 228 8.11 13.96 11.82
C ARG A 228 9.11 14.67 12.75
N LYS A 229 8.61 15.29 13.80
CA LYS A 229 9.45 16.03 14.77
C LYS A 229 10.42 15.12 15.49
N ASP A 230 10.00 13.91 15.82
CA ASP A 230 10.87 12.93 16.51
C ASP A 230 12.02 12.50 15.60
N TYR A 231 11.75 12.28 14.29
CA TYR A 231 12.80 11.98 13.32
C TYR A 231 13.75 13.17 13.07
N GLU A 232 13.23 14.40 13.01
CA GLU A 232 14.05 15.61 12.90
C GLU A 232 14.97 15.77 14.10
N MET A 233 14.48 15.52 15.32
CA MET A 233 15.32 15.52 16.54
C MET A 233 16.38 14.43 16.51
N GLN A 234 16.02 13.18 16.17
CA GLN A 234 16.95 12.07 16.07
C GLN A 234 18.07 12.34 15.05
N ILE A 235 17.75 12.92 13.89
CA ILE A 235 18.71 13.31 12.85
C ILE A 235 19.70 14.33 13.38
N GLN A 236 19.24 15.32 14.17
CA GLN A 236 20.09 16.34 14.78
C GLN A 236 21.01 15.75 15.88
N GLU A 237 20.46 14.92 16.76
CA GLU A 237 21.21 14.26 17.84
C GLU A 237 22.31 13.36 17.31
N LEU A 238 22.08 12.72 16.15
CA LEU A 238 23.08 11.86 15.48
C LEU A 238 24.04 12.65 14.56
N GLY A 239 23.90 13.97 14.46
CA GLY A 239 24.76 14.80 13.60
C GLY A 239 24.56 14.61 12.10
N LEU A 240 23.39 14.07 11.67
CA LEU A 240 23.10 13.68 10.28
C LEU A 240 22.38 14.77 9.45
N GLY A 241 22.29 16.00 9.95
CA GLY A 241 21.52 17.08 9.30
C GLY A 241 21.92 17.40 7.86
N GLY A 242 23.19 17.13 7.48
CA GLY A 242 23.67 17.29 6.09
C GLY A 242 23.42 16.08 5.18
N SER A 243 23.20 14.90 5.76
CA SER A 243 23.15 13.61 5.04
C SER A 243 21.76 12.97 4.99
N VAL A 244 20.82 13.40 5.85
CA VAL A 244 19.44 12.88 5.89
C VAL A 244 18.44 13.98 5.51
N LYS A 245 17.51 13.67 4.61
CA LYS A 245 16.47 14.60 4.13
C LYS A 245 15.08 14.02 4.33
N LEU A 246 14.16 14.88 4.79
CA LEU A 246 12.73 14.58 4.93
C LEU A 246 11.91 15.55 4.04
N PRO A 247 11.88 15.35 2.70
CA PRO A 247 11.28 16.31 1.78
C PRO A 247 9.75 16.40 1.83
N GLY A 248 9.10 15.51 2.59
CA GLY A 248 7.65 15.41 2.62
C GLY A 248 7.10 14.40 1.63
N PHE A 249 5.79 14.50 1.33
CA PHE A 249 5.11 13.59 0.40
C PHE A 249 5.52 13.84 -1.04
N ALA A 250 5.88 12.77 -1.76
CA ALA A 250 6.15 12.81 -3.19
C ALA A 250 4.93 12.28 -3.98
N SER A 251 4.36 13.11 -4.86
CA SER A 251 3.24 12.72 -5.70
C SER A 251 3.64 11.73 -6.81
N ASN A 252 4.87 11.81 -7.28
CA ASN A 252 5.47 10.89 -8.27
C ASN A 252 6.73 10.24 -7.69
N LEU A 253 6.54 9.43 -6.64
CA LEU A 253 7.64 8.74 -5.96
C LEU A 253 8.54 7.92 -6.90
N PRO A 254 8.02 7.16 -7.89
CA PRO A 254 8.87 6.37 -8.77
C PRO A 254 9.95 7.18 -9.49
N GLU A 255 9.61 8.35 -10.02
CA GLU A 255 10.59 9.24 -10.69
C GLU A 255 11.66 9.73 -9.72
N GLU A 256 11.25 10.10 -8.49
CA GLU A 256 12.14 10.60 -7.47
C GLU A 256 13.19 9.57 -7.03
N ILE A 257 12.84 8.28 -7.02
CA ILE A 257 13.69 7.24 -6.46
C ILE A 257 14.43 6.38 -7.50
N ASN A 258 14.10 6.49 -8.80
CA ASN A 258 14.58 5.57 -9.83
C ASN A 258 16.11 5.41 -9.88
N LYS A 259 16.85 6.50 -9.64
CA LYS A 259 18.33 6.51 -9.67
C LYS A 259 18.98 6.15 -8.32
N ALA A 260 18.22 5.92 -7.28
CA ALA A 260 18.74 5.62 -5.95
C ALA A 260 19.56 4.31 -5.93
N ALA A 261 20.60 4.25 -5.10
CA ALA A 261 21.40 3.04 -4.89
C ALA A 261 20.60 1.94 -4.21
N MET A 262 19.73 2.33 -3.27
CA MET A 262 18.94 1.38 -2.47
C MET A 262 17.57 1.96 -2.13
N TYR A 263 16.56 1.09 -2.09
CA TYR A 263 15.28 1.35 -1.42
C TYR A 263 15.23 0.53 -0.14
N ILE A 264 14.81 1.15 0.98
CA ILE A 264 14.72 0.47 2.28
C ILE A 264 13.34 0.66 2.90
N SER A 265 12.79 -0.43 3.46
CA SER A 265 11.59 -0.39 4.30
C SER A 265 11.84 -1.16 5.60
N THR A 266 11.75 -0.45 6.73
CA THR A 266 11.99 -0.97 8.09
C THR A 266 10.70 -1.25 8.85
N SER A 267 9.60 -1.46 8.15
CA SER A 267 8.26 -1.58 8.75
C SER A 267 8.16 -2.71 9.78
N ASN A 268 7.49 -2.44 10.89
CA ASN A 268 7.13 -3.44 11.91
C ASN A 268 5.81 -4.15 11.54
N HIS A 269 4.95 -3.48 10.76
CA HIS A 269 3.68 -4.02 10.25
C HIS A 269 3.42 -3.48 8.86
N GLU A 270 3.16 -4.37 7.91
CA GLU A 270 2.85 -3.99 6.53
C GLU A 270 1.97 -5.06 5.88
N GLY A 271 0.95 -4.64 5.14
CA GLY A 271 0.30 -5.54 4.18
C GLY A 271 1.26 -5.83 3.02
N ILE A 272 1.02 -5.20 1.87
CA ILE A 272 1.99 -5.14 0.77
C ILE A 272 2.32 -3.67 0.51
N SER A 273 3.58 -3.31 0.65
CA SER A 273 4.06 -1.96 0.38
C SER A 273 4.08 -1.66 -1.12
N ASN A 274 3.32 -0.65 -1.56
CA ASN A 274 3.34 -0.24 -2.97
C ASN A 274 4.72 0.32 -3.38
N SER A 275 5.35 1.12 -2.52
CA SER A 275 6.68 1.69 -2.80
C SER A 275 7.77 0.61 -2.90
N MET A 276 7.66 -0.48 -2.12
CA MET A 276 8.52 -1.65 -2.28
C MET A 276 8.31 -2.32 -3.65
N LEU A 277 7.05 -2.53 -4.06
CA LEU A 277 6.74 -3.13 -5.36
C LEU A 277 7.23 -2.25 -6.52
N GLU A 278 7.10 -0.94 -6.39
CA GLU A 278 7.61 0.03 -7.36
C GLU A 278 9.13 0.00 -7.43
N ALA A 279 9.83 -0.01 -6.30
CA ALA A 279 11.28 -0.12 -6.24
C ALA A 279 11.79 -1.42 -6.90
N LEU A 280 11.17 -2.56 -6.59
CA LEU A 280 11.46 -3.83 -7.25
C LEU A 280 11.20 -3.77 -8.76
N GLY A 281 10.05 -3.19 -9.16
CA GLY A 281 9.69 -3.03 -10.56
C GLY A 281 10.64 -2.12 -11.36
N MET A 282 11.36 -1.23 -10.70
CA MET A 282 12.42 -0.40 -11.29
C MET A 282 13.82 -1.03 -11.17
N GLY A 283 13.93 -2.23 -10.60
CA GLY A 283 15.19 -2.90 -10.37
C GLY A 283 16.09 -2.18 -9.37
N ILE A 284 15.53 -1.40 -8.44
CA ILE A 284 16.30 -0.77 -7.38
C ILE A 284 16.66 -1.85 -6.34
N PRO A 285 17.93 -1.99 -5.93
CA PRO A 285 18.31 -2.86 -4.82
C PRO A 285 17.46 -2.59 -3.59
N THR A 286 16.71 -3.57 -3.13
CA THR A 286 15.66 -3.38 -2.13
C THR A 286 15.97 -4.18 -0.85
N ILE A 287 15.97 -3.50 0.31
CA ILE A 287 16.10 -4.09 1.65
C ILE A 287 14.78 -3.90 2.38
N VAL A 288 14.21 -4.95 2.92
CA VAL A 288 12.94 -4.87 3.66
C VAL A 288 12.92 -5.79 4.87
N THR A 289 12.18 -5.40 5.90
CA THR A 289 11.96 -6.25 7.08
C THR A 289 10.98 -7.39 6.78
N ASP A 290 11.23 -8.58 7.35
CA ASP A 290 10.26 -9.69 7.41
C ASP A 290 9.20 -9.40 8.48
N CYS A 291 8.29 -8.51 8.17
CA CYS A 291 7.25 -8.11 9.10
C CYS A 291 5.89 -8.82 8.82
N PRO A 292 5.01 -8.93 9.83
CA PRO A 292 3.63 -9.33 9.62
C PRO A 292 2.90 -8.35 8.67
N VAL A 293 2.03 -8.80 7.79
CA VAL A 293 1.52 -10.15 7.51
C VAL A 293 2.23 -10.81 6.30
N GLY A 294 3.55 -10.70 6.23
CA GLY A 294 4.32 -11.44 5.22
C GLY A 294 4.28 -10.84 3.81
N GLY A 295 3.86 -9.59 3.65
CA GLY A 295 3.87 -8.93 2.34
C GLY A 295 5.26 -8.76 1.76
N SER A 296 6.25 -8.46 2.61
CA SER A 296 7.66 -8.35 2.20
C SER A 296 8.20 -9.70 1.73
N LYS A 297 8.09 -10.76 2.53
CA LYS A 297 8.62 -12.09 2.20
C LYS A 297 7.94 -12.76 1.01
N MET A 298 6.74 -12.30 0.65
CA MET A 298 6.03 -12.82 -0.53
C MET A 298 6.71 -12.37 -1.83
N PHE A 299 7.42 -11.26 -1.84
CA PHE A 299 8.01 -10.66 -3.03
C PHE A 299 9.51 -10.47 -2.97
N VAL A 300 10.11 -10.42 -1.78
CA VAL A 300 11.55 -10.24 -1.60
C VAL A 300 12.18 -11.51 -1.07
N HIS A 301 13.13 -12.04 -1.82
CA HIS A 301 13.88 -13.25 -1.49
C HIS A 301 15.36 -12.92 -1.46
N THR A 302 15.98 -13.02 -0.28
CA THR A 302 17.40 -12.72 -0.08
C THR A 302 18.29 -13.53 -1.04
N GLY A 303 19.21 -12.85 -1.71
CA GLY A 303 20.11 -13.44 -2.68
C GLY A 303 19.52 -13.62 -4.08
N TYR A 304 18.21 -13.42 -4.25
CA TYR A 304 17.56 -13.54 -5.57
C TYR A 304 17.17 -12.16 -6.13
N ASN A 305 16.33 -11.40 -5.43
CA ASN A 305 15.78 -10.14 -5.95
C ASN A 305 15.78 -8.98 -4.95
N GLY A 306 16.39 -9.16 -3.78
CA GLY A 306 16.51 -8.16 -2.73
C GLY A 306 17.12 -8.75 -1.47
N VAL A 307 16.97 -8.08 -0.35
CA VAL A 307 17.43 -8.52 0.97
C VAL A 307 16.28 -8.41 1.97
N LEU A 308 15.91 -9.55 2.56
CA LEU A 308 14.96 -9.63 3.65
C LEU A 308 15.74 -9.67 4.97
N ILE A 309 15.45 -8.75 5.89
CA ILE A 309 16.11 -8.62 7.19
C ILE A 309 15.13 -8.86 8.34
N GLN A 310 15.63 -9.18 9.53
CA GLN A 310 14.80 -9.30 10.72
C GLN A 310 14.28 -7.92 11.16
N MET A 311 13.05 -7.90 11.71
CA MET A 311 12.49 -6.68 12.32
C MET A 311 13.37 -6.22 13.48
N GLU A 312 13.43 -4.90 13.68
CA GLU A 312 14.13 -4.26 14.79
C GLU A 312 15.63 -4.63 14.90
N ASN A 313 16.21 -5.22 13.85
CA ASN A 313 17.60 -5.64 13.82
C ASN A 313 18.45 -4.62 13.04
N LYS A 314 19.09 -3.71 13.79
CA LYS A 314 20.02 -2.70 13.26
C LYS A 314 21.23 -3.34 12.56
N ASN A 315 21.77 -4.41 13.12
CA ASN A 315 22.98 -5.06 12.56
C ASN A 315 22.69 -5.71 11.20
N ASP A 316 21.54 -6.37 11.05
CA ASP A 316 21.10 -6.91 9.76
C ASP A 316 20.93 -5.80 8.72
N LEU A 317 20.34 -4.67 9.13
CA LEU A 317 20.15 -3.50 8.26
C LEU A 317 21.48 -2.93 7.78
N VAL A 318 22.44 -2.68 8.69
CA VAL A 318 23.79 -2.17 8.36
C VAL A 318 24.54 -3.14 7.47
N SER A 319 24.47 -4.44 7.76
CA SER A 319 25.11 -5.48 6.96
C SER A 319 24.54 -5.54 5.54
N ALA A 320 23.22 -5.43 5.39
CA ALA A 320 22.55 -5.41 4.09
C ALA A 320 22.91 -4.17 3.26
N MET A 321 22.95 -2.97 3.89
CA MET A 321 23.40 -1.74 3.22
C MET A 321 24.87 -1.87 2.76
N THR A 322 25.75 -2.38 3.62
CA THR A 322 27.17 -2.60 3.31
C THR A 322 27.34 -3.59 2.15
N LEU A 323 26.61 -4.70 2.15
CA LEU A 323 26.63 -5.69 1.07
C LEU A 323 26.27 -5.06 -0.28
N ILE A 324 25.22 -4.24 -0.32
CA ILE A 324 24.81 -3.54 -1.55
C ILE A 324 25.84 -2.48 -1.95
N ALA A 325 26.39 -1.73 -1.01
CA ALA A 325 27.37 -0.68 -1.30
C ALA A 325 28.71 -1.23 -1.85
N THR A 326 29.08 -2.46 -1.47
CA THR A 326 30.41 -3.02 -1.79
C THR A 326 30.43 -4.12 -2.85
N ASN A 327 29.26 -4.70 -3.20
CA ASN A 327 29.19 -5.86 -4.09
C ASN A 327 28.35 -5.58 -5.36
N SER A 328 28.98 -5.00 -6.37
CA SER A 328 28.32 -4.66 -7.64
C SER A 328 27.76 -5.87 -8.40
N LYS A 329 28.42 -7.05 -8.30
CA LYS A 329 27.91 -8.30 -8.93
C LYS A 329 26.60 -8.74 -8.27
N TYR A 330 26.54 -8.67 -6.95
CA TYR A 330 25.34 -8.99 -6.20
C TYR A 330 24.20 -8.01 -6.55
N VAL A 331 24.48 -6.71 -6.57
CA VAL A 331 23.55 -5.65 -6.97
C VAL A 331 22.97 -5.92 -8.36
N LYS A 332 23.82 -6.18 -9.35
CA LYS A 332 23.38 -6.50 -10.72
C LYS A 332 22.47 -7.74 -10.76
N HIS A 333 22.81 -8.77 -9.99
CA HIS A 333 22.04 -10.01 -9.91
C HIS A 333 20.64 -9.77 -9.34
N ILE A 334 20.53 -9.15 -8.14
CA ILE A 334 19.25 -8.91 -7.50
C ILE A 334 18.37 -7.94 -8.30
N SER A 335 18.95 -6.89 -8.89
CA SER A 335 18.23 -5.92 -9.72
C SER A 335 17.63 -6.56 -10.98
N ASN A 336 18.37 -7.46 -11.66
CA ASN A 336 17.88 -8.19 -12.83
C ASN A 336 16.70 -9.12 -12.51
N ASN A 337 16.66 -9.67 -11.30
CA ASN A 337 15.56 -10.53 -10.88
C ASN A 337 14.38 -9.73 -10.32
N ALA A 338 14.66 -8.59 -9.64
CA ALA A 338 13.62 -7.74 -9.07
C ALA A 338 12.61 -7.24 -10.13
N ILE A 339 13.10 -6.83 -11.30
CA ILE A 339 12.26 -6.27 -12.36
C ILE A 339 11.22 -7.26 -12.90
N LYS A 340 11.41 -8.57 -12.70
CA LYS A 340 10.44 -9.60 -13.13
C LYS A 340 9.08 -9.47 -12.44
N ILE A 341 9.01 -8.72 -11.34
CA ILE A 341 7.73 -8.43 -10.65
C ILE A 341 6.75 -7.66 -11.54
N ARG A 342 7.25 -6.91 -12.54
CA ARG A 342 6.40 -6.18 -13.51
C ARG A 342 5.40 -7.13 -14.17
N GLU A 343 5.85 -8.31 -14.64
CA GLU A 343 4.97 -9.28 -15.28
C GLU A 343 3.98 -9.90 -14.29
N GLN A 344 4.45 -10.21 -13.07
CA GLN A 344 3.62 -10.87 -12.05
C GLN A 344 2.48 -9.99 -11.55
N LEU A 345 2.74 -8.69 -11.38
CA LEU A 345 1.82 -7.72 -10.76
C LEU A 345 1.29 -6.68 -11.72
N ALA A 346 1.49 -6.84 -13.03
CA ALA A 346 0.92 -5.94 -14.03
C ALA A 346 -0.57 -5.69 -13.75
N ALA A 347 -0.99 -4.42 -13.76
CA ALA A 347 -2.35 -4.02 -13.42
C ALA A 347 -3.42 -4.80 -14.20
N PRO A 348 -3.30 -5.06 -15.53
CA PRO A 348 -4.27 -5.88 -16.24
C PRO A 348 -4.44 -7.29 -15.66
N ASN A 349 -3.33 -7.95 -15.29
CA ASN A 349 -3.37 -9.32 -14.74
C ASN A 349 -4.08 -9.36 -13.38
N ILE A 350 -3.81 -8.38 -12.53
CA ILE A 350 -4.45 -8.29 -11.20
C ILE A 350 -5.92 -7.88 -11.34
N CYS A 351 -6.24 -6.92 -12.20
CA CYS A 351 -7.62 -6.51 -12.48
C CYS A 351 -8.46 -7.67 -13.03
N GLN A 352 -7.88 -8.51 -13.89
CA GLN A 352 -8.56 -9.71 -14.39
C GLN A 352 -8.92 -10.68 -13.26
N LYS A 353 -8.04 -10.89 -12.26
CA LYS A 353 -8.35 -11.69 -11.07
C LYS A 353 -9.52 -11.11 -10.28
N TRP A 354 -9.60 -9.78 -10.14
CA TRP A 354 -10.73 -9.12 -9.49
C TRP A 354 -12.03 -9.29 -10.31
N LEU A 355 -11.98 -9.13 -11.63
CA LEU A 355 -13.14 -9.33 -12.50
C LEU A 355 -13.64 -10.78 -12.49
N GLN A 356 -12.80 -11.76 -12.22
CA GLN A 356 -13.23 -13.16 -12.07
C GLN A 356 -14.05 -13.41 -10.79
N LEU A 357 -14.02 -12.50 -9.83
CA LEU A 357 -14.82 -12.59 -8.59
C LEU A 357 -16.26 -12.07 -8.77
N LEU A 358 -16.52 -11.28 -9.82
CA LEU A 358 -17.83 -10.72 -10.16
C LEU A 358 -18.78 -11.79 -10.83
#